data_fcbae5ca0146fcd77a35701e2177948a
#
_entry.id   fcbae5ca0146fcd77a35701e2177948a
#
_cell.length_a   1.000
_cell.length_b   1.000
_cell.length_c   1.000
_cell.angle_alpha   90.00
_cell.angle_beta   90.00
_cell.angle_gamma   90.00
#
_symmetry.space_group_name_H-M   'P 1'
#
loop_
_entity.id
_entity.type
_entity.pdbx_description
1 polymer ?
#
loop_
_entity_poly.entity_id
_entity_poly.type
_entity_poly.pdbx_seq_one_letter_code
_entity_poly.pdbx_strand_id
1 'polypeptide(L)'
;PLGIESAVFTLSPSPLPASLSRAEGMVHRSRSYWAPASCDLGGPEAFRHFDQLARWADVLHFHFPWPFADLLNVMPAARKPKVMTYHSDIVKQRVLGRLYYPLMRHTLGSMDAVVATSPAYAQTSPVLQQLVSAEQLKVIPLGMNDALPLAAVDGAESIVARLGLTDQPFILSLGVLRYYKGLHVLVEAARHTRGTIVLAGSGPEDQNLRQQVARLGLDNVVFAGQVSEAEKHELLSRCTALALPSHLRSEAYGMVLLEAAMHSKPQISCDIGTGTSFINQHLDTGFVVPPEDPESLAAAMNRLIADDVEAQAMGHRARQRYEQHFTGAIMARSYAALYQSVTPH
;
A
#
# COMPACT_ATOMS: atom_id res chain seq x y z
N PRO A 1 -3.55 -24.22 -4.78
CA PRO A 1 -2.32 -24.17 -5.56
C PRO A 1 -2.66 -23.98 -7.04
N LEU A 2 -2.03 -22.98 -7.69
CA LEU A 2 -2.27 -22.65 -9.10
C LEU A 2 -1.32 -23.40 -10.05
N GLY A 3 -0.54 -24.38 -9.52
CA GLY A 3 0.47 -25.11 -10.28
C GLY A 3 1.69 -24.27 -10.70
N ILE A 4 1.91 -23.13 -10.04
CA ILE A 4 3.05 -22.24 -10.29
C ILE A 4 4.01 -22.36 -9.11
N GLU A 5 5.27 -22.69 -9.41
CA GLU A 5 6.37 -22.60 -8.46
C GLU A 5 6.91 -21.16 -8.47
N SER A 6 7.12 -20.57 -7.31
CA SER A 6 7.57 -19.18 -7.20
C SER A 6 8.84 -19.03 -6.36
N ALA A 7 9.72 -18.13 -6.80
CA ALA A 7 10.89 -17.72 -6.06
C ALA A 7 10.97 -16.18 -6.07
N VAL A 8 11.28 -15.60 -4.91
CA VAL A 8 11.47 -14.16 -4.76
C VAL A 8 12.96 -13.87 -4.60
N PHE A 9 13.50 -13.00 -5.44
CA PHE A 9 14.84 -12.44 -5.27
C PHE A 9 14.75 -11.05 -4.66
N THR A 10 15.52 -10.82 -3.60
CA THR A 10 15.56 -9.51 -2.92
C THR A 10 16.94 -9.23 -2.33
N LEU A 11 17.17 -7.98 -1.92
CA LEU A 11 18.36 -7.57 -1.18
C LEU A 11 18.03 -7.36 0.30
N SER A 12 19.04 -7.56 1.16
CA SER A 12 18.91 -7.34 2.61
C SER A 12 20.26 -6.87 3.18
N PRO A 13 20.28 -5.93 4.12
CA PRO A 13 21.50 -5.57 4.86
C PRO A 13 22.08 -6.77 5.63
N SER A 14 21.19 -7.67 6.08
CA SER A 14 21.55 -8.92 6.80
C SER A 14 20.91 -10.13 6.12
N PRO A 15 21.52 -10.69 5.05
CA PRO A 15 20.91 -11.74 4.25
C PRO A 15 21.08 -13.15 4.84
N LEU A 16 21.12 -13.30 6.15
CA LEU A 16 21.24 -14.60 6.82
C LEU A 16 19.90 -15.00 7.47
N PRO A 17 19.41 -16.21 7.22
CA PRO A 17 19.86 -17.16 6.19
C PRO A 17 19.65 -16.61 4.77
N ALA A 18 20.47 -17.03 3.81
CA ALA A 18 20.43 -16.54 2.42
C ALA A 18 19.13 -16.93 1.69
N SER A 19 18.47 -18.00 2.14
CA SER A 19 17.18 -18.46 1.61
C SER A 19 16.22 -18.74 2.75
N LEU A 20 14.96 -18.35 2.55
CA LEU A 20 13.86 -18.55 3.49
C LEU A 20 12.72 -19.27 2.77
N SER A 21 12.23 -20.36 3.35
CA SER A 21 10.97 -20.97 2.89
C SER A 21 9.79 -20.21 3.46
N ARG A 22 8.83 -19.90 2.60
CA ARG A 22 7.54 -19.31 2.94
C ARG A 22 6.43 -20.14 2.33
N ALA A 23 5.20 -19.94 2.80
CA ALA A 23 4.05 -20.67 2.26
C ALA A 23 3.87 -20.40 0.75
N GLU A 24 4.25 -19.20 0.30
CA GLU A 24 4.10 -18.74 -1.07
C GLU A 24 5.29 -19.13 -1.98
N GLY A 25 6.40 -19.62 -1.43
CA GLY A 25 7.60 -19.98 -2.20
C GLY A 25 8.91 -19.67 -1.49
N MET A 26 10.01 -19.78 -2.22
CA MET A 26 11.35 -19.51 -1.71
C MET A 26 11.71 -18.04 -1.83
N VAL A 27 12.23 -17.45 -0.76
CA VAL A 27 12.78 -16.08 -0.78
C VAL A 27 14.29 -16.15 -0.72
N HIS A 28 14.95 -15.70 -1.77
CA HIS A 28 16.40 -15.65 -1.92
C HIS A 28 16.91 -14.23 -1.67
N ARG A 29 17.85 -14.09 -0.73
CA ARG A 29 18.38 -12.80 -0.30
C ARG A 29 19.85 -12.67 -0.62
N SER A 30 20.23 -11.58 -1.29
CA SER A 30 21.62 -11.16 -1.45
C SER A 30 21.90 -9.90 -0.62
N ARG A 31 23.18 -9.60 -0.40
CA ARG A 31 23.57 -8.48 0.44
C ARG A 31 23.30 -7.13 -0.25
N SER A 32 22.62 -6.24 0.48
CA SER A 32 22.54 -4.81 0.19
C SER A 32 23.76 -4.11 0.79
N TYR A 33 24.51 -3.40 -0.04
CA TYR A 33 25.69 -2.63 0.41
C TYR A 33 25.38 -1.16 0.60
N TRP A 34 24.39 -0.67 -0.11
CA TRP A 34 24.00 0.73 -0.09
C TRP A 34 22.54 0.89 -0.50
N ALA A 35 21.81 1.80 0.15
CA ALA A 35 20.38 2.02 -0.09
C ALA A 35 20.04 3.51 -0.26
N PRO A 36 20.51 4.16 -1.35
CA PRO A 36 20.19 5.56 -1.60
C PRO A 36 18.69 5.73 -1.85
N ALA A 37 18.09 6.69 -1.17
CA ALA A 37 16.66 6.99 -1.32
C ALA A 37 15.74 5.76 -1.14
N SER A 38 16.10 4.86 -0.24
CA SER A 38 15.42 3.59 0.03
C SER A 38 15.45 2.59 -1.15
N CYS A 39 16.40 2.71 -2.08
CA CYS A 39 16.63 1.78 -3.17
C CYS A 39 17.90 0.96 -2.90
N ASP A 40 17.74 -0.28 -2.52
CA ASP A 40 18.86 -1.19 -2.24
C ASP A 40 19.68 -1.49 -3.50
N LEU A 41 21.02 -1.47 -3.37
CA LEU A 41 21.97 -1.85 -4.39
C LEU A 41 22.79 -3.05 -3.93
N GLY A 42 22.83 -4.10 -4.76
CA GLY A 42 23.59 -5.32 -4.52
C GLY A 42 24.99 -5.30 -5.15
N GLY A 43 25.87 -6.19 -4.68
CA GLY A 43 27.18 -6.44 -5.25
C GLY A 43 27.18 -7.53 -6.33
N PRO A 44 28.40 -7.95 -6.79
CA PRO A 44 28.55 -8.98 -7.85
C PRO A 44 27.86 -10.32 -7.53
N GLU A 45 27.75 -10.69 -6.27
CA GLU A 45 27.06 -11.91 -5.86
C GLU A 45 25.54 -11.81 -6.13
N ALA A 46 24.95 -10.62 -6.04
CA ALA A 46 23.53 -10.42 -6.34
C ALA A 46 23.25 -10.65 -7.83
N PHE A 47 24.14 -10.21 -8.72
CA PHE A 47 24.03 -10.46 -10.16
C PHE A 47 24.16 -11.97 -10.48
N ARG A 48 25.09 -12.67 -9.84
CA ARG A 48 25.25 -14.14 -10.04
C ARG A 48 24.03 -14.91 -9.52
N HIS A 49 23.51 -14.51 -8.37
CA HIS A 49 22.34 -15.14 -7.77
C HIS A 49 21.08 -14.90 -8.62
N PHE A 50 20.90 -13.68 -9.10
CA PHE A 50 19.84 -13.38 -10.05
C PHE A 50 19.97 -14.20 -11.34
N ASP A 51 21.16 -14.31 -11.93
CA ASP A 51 21.41 -15.10 -13.15
C ASP A 51 20.97 -16.56 -12.97
N GLN A 52 21.29 -17.17 -11.82
CA GLN A 52 20.89 -18.54 -11.52
C GLN A 52 19.37 -18.69 -11.45
N LEU A 53 18.68 -17.79 -10.73
CA LEU A 53 17.22 -17.81 -10.60
C LEU A 53 16.53 -17.49 -11.92
N ALA A 54 17.05 -16.53 -12.68
CA ALA A 54 16.50 -16.16 -13.97
C ALA A 54 16.60 -17.29 -15.01
N ARG A 55 17.67 -18.13 -14.95
CA ARG A 55 17.79 -19.34 -15.80
C ARG A 55 16.76 -20.38 -15.44
N TRP A 56 16.45 -20.55 -14.16
CA TRP A 56 15.46 -21.49 -13.67
C TRP A 56 14.03 -21.07 -14.02
N ALA A 57 13.69 -19.78 -13.90
CA ALA A 57 12.34 -19.27 -14.09
C ALA A 57 11.88 -19.30 -15.57
N ASP A 58 10.61 -19.56 -15.81
CA ASP A 58 9.98 -19.44 -17.14
C ASP A 58 9.53 -17.99 -17.41
N VAL A 59 9.10 -17.27 -16.37
CA VAL A 59 8.66 -15.86 -16.42
C VAL A 59 9.38 -15.08 -15.33
N LEU A 60 9.85 -13.89 -15.66
CA LEU A 60 10.43 -12.94 -14.72
C LEU A 60 9.40 -11.86 -14.36
N HIS A 61 9.17 -11.66 -13.06
CA HIS A 61 8.26 -10.64 -12.58
C HIS A 61 9.02 -9.57 -11.81
N PHE A 62 9.07 -8.36 -12.35
CA PHE A 62 9.73 -7.21 -11.76
C PHE A 62 8.74 -6.33 -10.98
N HIS A 63 9.24 -5.66 -9.95
CA HIS A 63 8.48 -4.67 -9.18
C HIS A 63 9.12 -3.30 -9.32
N PHE A 64 8.37 -2.31 -9.80
CA PHE A 64 8.83 -0.93 -10.00
C PHE A 64 8.24 -0.01 -8.91
N PRO A 65 9.00 0.96 -8.34
CA PRO A 65 10.36 1.35 -8.72
C PRO A 65 11.45 0.63 -7.90
N TRP A 66 12.35 -0.01 -8.57
CA TRP A 66 13.60 -0.52 -7.99
C TRP A 66 14.74 -0.47 -9.02
N PRO A 67 15.56 0.61 -9.05
CA PRO A 67 16.59 0.81 -10.06
C PRO A 67 17.60 -0.33 -10.20
N PHE A 68 17.87 -1.07 -9.12
CA PHE A 68 18.72 -2.24 -9.19
C PHE A 68 18.08 -3.39 -10.00
N ALA A 69 16.77 -3.57 -9.90
CA ALA A 69 16.06 -4.56 -10.73
C ALA A 69 16.15 -4.19 -12.23
N ASP A 70 16.14 -2.90 -12.56
CA ASP A 70 16.31 -2.45 -13.95
C ASP A 70 17.72 -2.73 -14.48
N LEU A 71 18.75 -2.68 -13.63
CA LEU A 71 20.10 -3.13 -13.98
C LEU A 71 20.15 -4.65 -14.19
N LEU A 72 19.43 -5.43 -13.39
CA LEU A 72 19.30 -6.87 -13.57
C LEU A 72 18.57 -7.22 -14.88
N ASN A 73 17.61 -6.40 -15.29
CA ASN A 73 16.84 -6.61 -16.52
C ASN A 73 17.69 -6.51 -17.80
N VAL A 74 18.86 -5.84 -17.79
CA VAL A 74 19.75 -5.79 -18.96
C VAL A 74 20.65 -7.02 -19.09
N MET A 75 20.64 -7.94 -18.11
CA MET A 75 21.44 -9.16 -18.16
C MET A 75 20.93 -10.15 -19.22
N PRO A 76 21.81 -10.93 -19.86
CA PRO A 76 21.41 -11.94 -20.86
C PRO A 76 20.39 -12.96 -20.33
N ALA A 77 20.51 -13.37 -19.05
CA ALA A 77 19.56 -14.29 -18.41
C ALA A 77 18.14 -13.72 -18.28
N ALA A 78 17.98 -12.39 -18.33
CA ALA A 78 16.67 -11.73 -18.32
C ALA A 78 15.99 -11.69 -19.70
N ARG A 79 16.49 -12.36 -20.73
CA ARG A 79 15.86 -12.51 -22.05
C ARG A 79 14.81 -13.63 -22.04
N LYS A 80 13.81 -13.48 -21.19
CA LYS A 80 12.66 -14.37 -21.01
C LYS A 80 11.39 -13.56 -20.98
N PRO A 81 10.20 -14.17 -21.06
CA PRO A 81 8.94 -13.45 -20.81
C PRO A 81 8.99 -12.66 -19.51
N LYS A 82 8.57 -11.40 -19.56
CA LYS A 82 8.73 -10.46 -18.45
C LYS A 82 7.44 -9.71 -18.17
N VAL A 83 7.09 -9.67 -16.89
CA VAL A 83 5.98 -8.88 -16.37
C VAL A 83 6.53 -7.89 -15.36
N MET A 84 5.95 -6.70 -15.29
CA MET A 84 6.28 -5.72 -14.26
C MET A 84 5.04 -5.25 -13.53
N THR A 85 5.05 -5.26 -12.18
CA THR A 85 4.08 -4.52 -11.39
C THR A 85 4.61 -3.11 -11.13
N TYR A 86 3.86 -2.13 -11.60
CA TYR A 86 4.16 -0.71 -11.44
C TYR A 86 3.44 -0.17 -10.21
N HIS A 87 4.17 -0.02 -9.08
CA HIS A 87 3.56 0.38 -7.82
C HIS A 87 3.39 1.89 -7.68
N SER A 88 4.33 2.70 -8.16
CA SER A 88 4.26 4.15 -8.03
C SER A 88 5.17 4.90 -9.00
N ASP A 89 4.82 6.15 -9.30
CA ASP A 89 5.69 7.10 -9.97
C ASP A 89 6.84 7.54 -9.06
N ILE A 90 7.99 7.90 -9.63
CA ILE A 90 9.12 8.51 -8.89
C ILE A 90 8.87 10.01 -8.79
N VAL A 91 8.30 10.46 -7.68
CA VAL A 91 7.81 11.84 -7.52
C VAL A 91 8.88 12.84 -7.06
N LYS A 92 9.84 12.41 -6.21
CA LYS A 92 10.70 13.34 -5.46
C LYS A 92 12.09 13.61 -6.06
N GLN A 93 12.55 12.86 -7.07
CA GLN A 93 13.96 12.89 -7.49
C GLN A 93 14.14 13.44 -8.91
N ARG A 94 13.89 14.74 -9.10
CA ARG A 94 13.93 15.35 -10.44
C ARG A 94 15.27 15.22 -11.18
N VAL A 95 16.41 15.33 -10.49
CA VAL A 95 17.74 15.24 -11.13
C VAL A 95 18.15 13.78 -11.36
N LEU A 96 18.07 12.94 -10.31
CA LEU A 96 18.32 11.49 -10.46
C LEU A 96 17.33 10.85 -11.44
N GLY A 97 16.07 11.27 -11.45
CA GLY A 97 15.06 10.79 -12.36
C GLY A 97 15.41 11.03 -13.83
N ARG A 98 16.04 12.15 -14.17
CA ARG A 98 16.51 12.41 -15.55
C ARG A 98 17.63 11.46 -15.99
N LEU A 99 18.57 11.16 -15.08
CA LEU A 99 19.66 10.21 -15.35
C LEU A 99 19.14 8.77 -15.43
N TYR A 100 18.14 8.44 -14.64
CA TYR A 100 17.51 7.12 -14.59
C TYR A 100 16.53 6.90 -15.75
N TYR A 101 15.96 7.95 -16.32
CA TYR A 101 14.92 7.88 -17.35
C TYR A 101 15.24 6.96 -18.56
N PRO A 102 16.47 6.98 -19.14
CA PRO A 102 16.79 6.07 -20.22
C PRO A 102 16.71 4.58 -19.84
N LEU A 103 17.18 4.25 -18.63
CA LEU A 103 17.12 2.87 -18.10
C LEU A 103 15.67 2.47 -17.84
N MET A 104 14.89 3.31 -17.19
CA MET A 104 13.46 3.10 -16.95
C MET A 104 12.69 2.89 -18.27
N ARG A 105 12.92 3.74 -19.27
CA ARG A 105 12.30 3.60 -20.59
C ARG A 105 12.66 2.27 -21.25
N HIS A 106 13.94 1.87 -21.19
CA HIS A 106 14.40 0.57 -21.71
C HIS A 106 13.68 -0.57 -20.98
N THR A 107 13.64 -0.52 -19.65
CA THR A 107 13.01 -1.55 -18.84
C THR A 107 11.52 -1.68 -19.18
N LEU A 108 10.75 -0.59 -19.12
CA LEU A 108 9.32 -0.61 -19.43
C LEU A 108 9.04 -1.10 -20.86
N GLY A 109 9.82 -0.63 -21.84
CA GLY A 109 9.67 -1.05 -23.23
C GLY A 109 10.08 -2.50 -23.52
N SER A 110 10.81 -3.14 -22.62
CA SER A 110 11.23 -4.55 -22.73
C SER A 110 10.28 -5.54 -22.05
N MET A 111 9.23 -5.07 -21.37
CA MET A 111 8.25 -5.92 -20.71
C MET A 111 7.19 -6.42 -21.70
N ASP A 112 6.78 -7.68 -21.55
CA ASP A 112 5.63 -8.24 -22.29
C ASP A 112 4.32 -7.71 -21.72
N ALA A 113 4.29 -7.43 -20.41
CA ALA A 113 3.17 -6.75 -19.77
C ALA A 113 3.63 -5.87 -18.60
N VAL A 114 2.99 -4.70 -18.47
CA VAL A 114 3.15 -3.78 -17.34
C VAL A 114 1.81 -3.66 -16.63
N VAL A 115 1.80 -4.00 -15.34
CA VAL A 115 0.60 -4.05 -14.51
C VAL A 115 0.50 -2.80 -13.66
N ALA A 116 -0.54 -2.00 -13.89
CA ALA A 116 -0.95 -0.96 -12.96
C ALA A 116 -1.83 -1.55 -11.86
N THR A 117 -1.71 -1.03 -10.64
CA THR A 117 -2.43 -1.55 -9.48
C THR A 117 -3.89 -1.08 -9.39
N SER A 118 -4.28 -0.09 -10.19
CA SER A 118 -5.68 0.37 -10.29
C SER A 118 -5.97 1.01 -11.66
N PRO A 119 -7.25 1.03 -12.08
CA PRO A 119 -7.63 1.74 -13.31
C PRO A 119 -7.30 3.23 -13.26
N ALA A 120 -7.53 3.88 -12.12
CA ALA A 120 -7.22 5.29 -11.92
C ALA A 120 -5.71 5.55 -12.09
N TYR A 121 -4.87 4.69 -11.51
CA TYR A 121 -3.41 4.83 -11.66
C TYR A 121 -2.95 4.62 -13.09
N ALA A 122 -3.51 3.61 -13.78
CA ALA A 122 -3.23 3.36 -15.20
C ALA A 122 -3.53 4.59 -16.08
N GLN A 123 -4.63 5.30 -15.78
CA GLN A 123 -5.08 6.46 -16.55
C GLN A 123 -4.33 7.76 -16.21
N THR A 124 -3.86 7.91 -14.97
CA THR A 124 -3.32 9.18 -14.47
C THR A 124 -1.81 9.21 -14.33
N SER A 125 -1.10 8.06 -14.42
CA SER A 125 0.36 8.04 -14.38
C SER A 125 0.95 8.56 -15.69
N PRO A 126 1.70 9.69 -15.67
CA PRO A 126 2.33 10.21 -16.87
C PRO A 126 3.34 9.23 -17.50
N VAL A 127 4.01 8.44 -16.64
CA VAL A 127 5.00 7.45 -17.10
C VAL A 127 4.32 6.31 -17.85
N LEU A 128 3.25 5.74 -17.28
CA LEU A 128 2.51 4.67 -17.95
C LEU A 128 1.89 5.15 -19.26
N GLN A 129 1.29 6.33 -19.28
CA GLN A 129 0.68 6.90 -20.49
C GLN A 129 1.69 7.22 -21.60
N GLN A 130 2.93 7.54 -21.28
CA GLN A 130 3.96 7.92 -22.24
C GLN A 130 4.84 6.75 -22.70
N LEU A 131 5.09 5.78 -21.84
CA LEU A 131 6.13 4.76 -22.07
C LEU A 131 5.59 3.33 -22.22
N VAL A 132 4.31 3.09 -21.96
CA VAL A 132 3.71 1.75 -22.01
C VAL A 132 2.60 1.76 -23.06
N SER A 133 2.63 0.81 -24.00
CA SER A 133 1.57 0.70 -25.00
C SER A 133 0.27 0.17 -24.38
N ALA A 134 -0.87 0.45 -25.03
CA ALA A 134 -2.17 -0.03 -24.57
C ALA A 134 -2.25 -1.57 -24.52
N GLU A 135 -1.52 -2.27 -25.38
CA GLU A 135 -1.46 -3.73 -25.42
C GLU A 135 -0.66 -4.30 -24.25
N GLN A 136 0.43 -3.63 -23.85
CA GLN A 136 1.26 -4.02 -22.70
C GLN A 136 0.60 -3.68 -21.38
N LEU A 137 -0.19 -2.59 -21.30
CA LEU A 137 -0.77 -2.11 -20.05
C LEU A 137 -1.93 -3.00 -19.59
N LYS A 138 -1.78 -3.58 -18.41
CA LYS A 138 -2.81 -4.39 -17.75
C LYS A 138 -3.16 -3.76 -16.41
N VAL A 139 -4.32 -4.10 -15.87
CA VAL A 139 -4.72 -3.68 -14.52
C VAL A 139 -4.99 -4.91 -13.68
N ILE A 140 -4.22 -5.09 -12.63
CA ILE A 140 -4.45 -6.12 -11.61
C ILE A 140 -4.37 -5.43 -10.26
N PRO A 141 -5.50 -5.29 -9.55
CA PRO A 141 -5.52 -4.70 -8.22
C PRO A 141 -4.66 -5.49 -7.24
N LEU A 142 -3.99 -4.79 -6.34
CA LEU A 142 -3.34 -5.46 -5.23
C LEU A 142 -4.41 -6.08 -4.33
N GLY A 143 -4.13 -7.29 -3.91
CA GLY A 143 -4.97 -8.05 -2.98
C GLY A 143 -4.16 -8.51 -1.77
N MET A 144 -4.85 -8.80 -0.69
CA MET A 144 -4.25 -9.39 0.50
C MET A 144 -5.14 -10.48 1.05
N ASN A 145 -4.56 -11.41 1.78
CA ASN A 145 -5.32 -12.45 2.43
C ASN A 145 -6.11 -11.86 3.60
N ASP A 146 -7.30 -12.38 3.82
CA ASP A 146 -8.10 -12.01 4.98
C ASP A 146 -7.32 -12.40 6.24
N ALA A 147 -6.91 -11.41 6.99
CA ALA A 147 -6.26 -11.64 8.26
C ALA A 147 -7.35 -12.01 9.27
N LEU A 148 -7.44 -13.28 9.63
CA LEU A 148 -8.24 -13.68 10.78
C LEU A 148 -7.73 -12.91 12.01
N PRO A 149 -8.63 -12.40 12.86
CA PRO A 149 -8.21 -11.78 14.12
C PRO A 149 -7.28 -12.76 14.84
N LEU A 150 -6.05 -12.33 15.10
CA LEU A 150 -5.19 -13.08 16.00
C LEU A 150 -5.98 -13.20 17.31
N ALA A 151 -6.12 -14.43 17.81
CA ALA A 151 -6.74 -14.65 19.09
C ALA A 151 -6.11 -13.66 20.10
N ALA A 152 -6.95 -12.96 20.85
CA ALA A 152 -6.46 -12.05 21.87
C ALA A 152 -5.46 -12.82 22.72
N VAL A 153 -4.26 -12.29 22.88
CA VAL A 153 -3.28 -12.91 23.77
C VAL A 153 -3.87 -12.81 25.16
N ASP A 154 -4.20 -13.96 25.76
CA ASP A 154 -4.78 -14.02 27.09
C ASP A 154 -3.94 -13.19 28.07
N GLY A 155 -4.57 -12.20 28.72
CA GLY A 155 -3.91 -11.30 29.67
C GLY A 155 -3.29 -10.03 29.08
N ALA A 156 -3.35 -9.78 27.76
CA ALA A 156 -2.93 -8.50 27.19
C ALA A 156 -3.98 -7.40 27.45
N GLU A 157 -3.53 -6.25 27.95
CA GLU A 157 -4.40 -5.09 28.13
C GLU A 157 -4.89 -4.58 26.76
N SER A 158 -6.21 -4.36 26.63
CA SER A 158 -6.83 -3.79 25.43
C SER A 158 -6.22 -2.42 25.11
N ILE A 159 -5.75 -2.22 23.87
CA ILE A 159 -5.26 -0.91 23.44
C ILE A 159 -6.37 0.14 23.48
N VAL A 160 -7.61 -0.24 23.19
CA VAL A 160 -8.77 0.66 23.25
C VAL A 160 -9.02 1.13 24.68
N ALA A 161 -8.89 0.24 25.67
CA ALA A 161 -8.98 0.60 27.09
C ALA A 161 -7.80 1.48 27.54
N ARG A 162 -6.58 1.12 27.14
CA ARG A 162 -5.35 1.89 27.44
C ARG A 162 -5.41 3.34 26.88
N LEU A 163 -6.07 3.53 25.75
CA LEU A 163 -6.26 4.84 25.12
C LEU A 163 -7.52 5.58 25.61
N GLY A 164 -8.31 4.99 26.53
CA GLY A 164 -9.52 5.59 27.09
C GLY A 164 -10.69 5.65 26.10
N LEU A 165 -10.77 4.74 25.12
CA LEU A 165 -11.70 4.76 24.00
C LEU A 165 -12.82 3.71 24.10
N THR A 166 -13.00 3.06 25.24
CA THR A 166 -13.87 1.88 25.40
C THR A 166 -15.32 2.16 24.96
N ASP A 167 -15.86 3.33 25.32
CA ASP A 167 -17.25 3.71 25.07
C ASP A 167 -17.37 4.95 24.19
N GLN A 168 -16.34 5.26 23.40
CA GLN A 168 -16.32 6.45 22.56
C GLN A 168 -16.15 6.10 21.09
N PRO A 169 -16.92 6.72 20.16
CA PRO A 169 -16.65 6.60 18.75
C PRO A 169 -15.32 7.28 18.40
N PHE A 170 -14.53 6.62 17.59
CA PHE A 170 -13.27 7.20 17.12
C PHE A 170 -13.01 6.91 15.66
N ILE A 171 -12.31 7.84 15.00
CA ILE A 171 -11.79 7.71 13.65
C ILE A 171 -10.33 7.25 13.75
N LEU A 172 -9.98 6.18 13.05
CA LEU A 172 -8.63 5.65 13.04
C LEU A 172 -7.86 6.12 11.81
N SER A 173 -6.63 6.60 11.98
CA SER A 173 -5.65 6.70 10.91
C SER A 173 -4.45 5.84 11.25
N LEU A 174 -4.05 4.94 10.34
CA LEU A 174 -3.09 3.87 10.60
C LEU A 174 -1.94 3.88 9.59
N GLY A 175 -0.71 3.74 10.07
CA GLY A 175 0.48 3.53 9.29
C GLY A 175 1.63 4.49 9.58
N VAL A 176 2.68 4.44 8.75
CA VAL A 176 3.86 5.30 8.94
C VAL A 176 3.48 6.77 8.80
N LEU A 177 3.83 7.60 9.79
CA LEU A 177 3.51 9.04 9.84
C LEU A 177 4.43 9.80 8.87
N ARG A 178 4.01 9.90 7.59
CA ARG A 178 4.74 10.58 6.51
C ARG A 178 3.93 11.76 5.99
N TYR A 179 4.61 12.80 5.52
CA TYR A 179 4.00 14.03 5.02
C TYR A 179 2.93 13.79 3.95
N TYR A 180 3.21 12.93 2.95
CA TYR A 180 2.27 12.67 1.87
C TYR A 180 0.92 12.06 2.31
N LYS A 181 0.86 11.51 3.53
CA LYS A 181 -0.38 10.95 4.10
C LYS A 181 -1.39 12.00 4.57
N GLY A 182 -1.02 13.28 4.56
CA GLY A 182 -1.94 14.37 4.86
C GLY A 182 -2.41 14.42 6.31
N LEU A 183 -1.68 13.81 7.25
CA LEU A 183 -2.09 13.75 8.66
C LEU A 183 -2.17 15.14 9.31
N HIS A 184 -1.43 16.11 8.82
CA HIS A 184 -1.54 17.50 9.24
C HIS A 184 -2.90 18.11 8.88
N VAL A 185 -3.52 17.69 7.75
CA VAL A 185 -4.87 18.06 7.37
C VAL A 185 -5.90 17.39 8.28
N LEU A 186 -5.66 16.12 8.67
CA LEU A 186 -6.51 15.41 9.62
C LEU A 186 -6.50 16.05 11.00
N VAL A 187 -5.32 16.48 11.48
CA VAL A 187 -5.20 17.24 12.73
C VAL A 187 -5.92 18.58 12.64
N GLU A 188 -5.86 19.29 11.51
CA GLU A 188 -6.65 20.52 11.34
C GLU A 188 -8.15 20.24 11.32
N ALA A 189 -8.59 19.15 10.67
CA ALA A 189 -9.99 18.72 10.67
C ALA A 189 -10.51 18.36 12.06
N ALA A 190 -9.64 17.95 13.00
CA ALA A 190 -10.01 17.64 14.38
C ALA A 190 -10.69 18.80 15.11
N ARG A 191 -10.42 20.06 14.73
CA ARG A 191 -11.05 21.25 15.28
C ARG A 191 -12.58 21.28 15.09
N HIS A 192 -13.05 20.58 14.05
CA HIS A 192 -14.44 20.54 13.65
C HIS A 192 -15.06 19.14 13.79
N THR A 193 -14.29 18.18 14.33
CA THR A 193 -14.71 16.78 14.51
C THR A 193 -15.25 16.58 15.92
N ARG A 194 -16.43 15.91 16.02
CA ARG A 194 -17.14 15.68 17.29
C ARG A 194 -16.64 14.45 18.06
N GLY A 195 -15.79 13.64 17.45
CA GLY A 195 -15.24 12.42 18.05
C GLY A 195 -13.72 12.45 18.15
N THR A 196 -13.17 11.41 18.73
CA THR A 196 -11.72 11.25 18.87
C THR A 196 -11.10 10.77 17.57
N ILE A 197 -9.92 11.32 17.23
CA ILE A 197 -9.08 10.87 16.14
C ILE A 197 -7.88 10.14 16.72
N VAL A 198 -7.67 8.89 16.31
CA VAL A 198 -6.54 8.06 16.74
C VAL A 198 -5.52 7.98 15.62
N LEU A 199 -4.30 8.43 15.88
CA LEU A 199 -3.15 8.29 15.00
C LEU A 199 -2.29 7.11 15.48
N ALA A 200 -2.37 5.97 14.78
CA ALA A 200 -1.64 4.75 15.09
C ALA A 200 -0.48 4.54 14.10
N GLY A 201 0.73 4.49 14.64
CA GLY A 201 1.97 4.34 13.90
C GLY A 201 3.05 5.29 14.39
N SER A 202 4.20 5.23 13.74
CA SER A 202 5.35 6.11 13.99
C SER A 202 5.91 6.62 12.66
N GLY A 203 6.70 7.68 12.70
CA GLY A 203 7.33 8.20 11.48
C GLY A 203 7.90 9.60 11.63
N PRO A 204 8.51 10.13 10.56
CA PRO A 204 9.20 11.42 10.60
C PRO A 204 8.30 12.61 10.95
N GLU A 205 6.97 12.51 10.73
CA GLU A 205 6.03 13.59 11.03
C GLU A 205 5.50 13.57 12.48
N ASP A 206 5.85 12.57 13.32
CA ASP A 206 5.30 12.45 14.68
C ASP A 206 5.44 13.74 15.51
N GLN A 207 6.65 14.29 15.54
CA GLN A 207 6.92 15.51 16.32
C GLN A 207 6.16 16.73 15.77
N ASN A 208 6.10 16.88 14.46
CA ASN A 208 5.38 17.99 13.80
C ASN A 208 3.87 17.92 14.10
N LEU A 209 3.29 16.73 14.05
CA LEU A 209 1.87 16.51 14.35
C LEU A 209 1.55 16.80 15.81
N ARG A 210 2.38 16.35 16.77
CA ARG A 210 2.21 16.67 18.20
C ARG A 210 2.30 18.17 18.47
N GLN A 211 3.24 18.87 17.84
CA GLN A 211 3.34 20.31 17.94
C GLN A 211 2.11 21.01 17.36
N GLN A 212 1.56 20.51 16.25
CA GLN A 212 0.35 21.04 15.66
C GLN A 212 -0.85 20.86 16.60
N VAL A 213 -1.03 19.68 17.20
CA VAL A 213 -2.10 19.40 18.18
C VAL A 213 -1.99 20.34 19.37
N ALA A 214 -0.80 20.50 19.95
CA ALA A 214 -0.56 21.40 21.08
C ALA A 214 -0.85 22.88 20.72
N ARG A 215 -0.39 23.34 19.55
CA ARG A 215 -0.63 24.70 19.08
C ARG A 215 -2.11 25.02 18.86
N LEU A 216 -2.89 24.02 18.40
CA LEU A 216 -4.32 24.16 18.17
C LEU A 216 -5.17 23.94 19.44
N GLY A 217 -4.54 23.50 20.54
CA GLY A 217 -5.23 23.22 21.80
C GLY A 217 -6.24 22.08 21.71
N LEU A 218 -5.92 21.04 20.90
CA LEU A 218 -6.84 19.92 20.68
C LEU A 218 -6.68 18.86 21.79
N ASP A 219 -7.79 18.38 22.30
CA ASP A 219 -7.89 17.30 23.27
C ASP A 219 -8.47 16.00 22.67
N ASN A 220 -8.95 16.06 21.45
CA ASN A 220 -9.57 14.95 20.74
C ASN A 220 -8.67 14.25 19.72
N VAL A 221 -7.34 14.45 19.79
CA VAL A 221 -6.35 13.71 18.96
C VAL A 221 -5.46 12.86 19.85
N VAL A 222 -5.52 11.55 19.67
CA VAL A 222 -4.79 10.56 20.46
C VAL A 222 -3.71 9.89 19.60
N PHE A 223 -2.47 9.87 20.09
CA PHE A 223 -1.35 9.18 19.46
C PHE A 223 -1.15 7.82 20.09
N ALA A 224 -1.50 6.75 19.37
CA ALA A 224 -1.31 5.37 19.84
C ALA A 224 0.16 4.90 19.76
N GLY A 225 1.01 5.62 18.99
CA GLY A 225 2.37 5.18 18.70
C GLY A 225 2.41 3.94 17.81
N GLN A 226 3.53 3.23 17.81
CA GLN A 226 3.65 1.98 17.08
C GLN A 226 2.80 0.90 17.76
N VAL A 227 1.97 0.22 16.98
CA VAL A 227 1.05 -0.81 17.45
C VAL A 227 1.49 -2.18 16.91
N SER A 228 1.24 -3.21 17.70
CA SER A 228 1.38 -4.61 17.28
C SER A 228 0.28 -5.02 16.32
N GLU A 229 0.41 -6.16 15.63
CA GLU A 229 -0.65 -6.68 14.75
C GLU A 229 -1.96 -6.91 15.52
N ALA A 230 -1.91 -7.45 16.73
CA ALA A 230 -3.09 -7.65 17.56
C ALA A 230 -3.79 -6.32 17.91
N GLU A 231 -3.03 -5.32 18.35
CA GLU A 231 -3.55 -3.98 18.65
C GLU A 231 -4.11 -3.29 17.41
N LYS A 232 -3.48 -3.49 16.24
CA LYS A 232 -3.98 -2.99 14.95
C LYS A 232 -5.36 -3.58 14.63
N HIS A 233 -5.50 -4.90 14.77
CA HIS A 233 -6.78 -5.57 14.56
C HIS A 233 -7.85 -5.10 15.54
N GLU A 234 -7.51 -4.91 16.81
CA GLU A 234 -8.44 -4.36 17.79
C GLU A 234 -8.90 -2.95 17.42
N LEU A 235 -7.97 -2.04 17.08
CA LEU A 235 -8.30 -0.69 16.65
C LEU A 235 -9.19 -0.68 15.41
N LEU A 236 -8.86 -1.48 14.39
CA LEU A 236 -9.66 -1.62 13.18
C LEU A 236 -11.06 -2.18 13.47
N SER A 237 -11.18 -3.17 14.37
CA SER A 237 -12.48 -3.75 14.72
C SER A 237 -13.38 -2.78 15.49
N ARG A 238 -12.80 -1.84 16.25
CA ARG A 238 -13.52 -0.95 17.17
C ARG A 238 -13.73 0.45 16.63
N CYS A 239 -12.96 0.92 15.65
CA CYS A 239 -13.14 2.26 15.09
C CYS A 239 -14.49 2.41 14.39
N THR A 240 -15.00 3.63 14.34
CA THR A 240 -16.18 4.00 13.54
C THR A 240 -15.84 3.96 12.05
N ALA A 241 -14.70 4.55 11.68
CA ALA A 241 -14.20 4.58 10.30
C ALA A 241 -12.67 4.67 10.27
N LEU A 242 -12.08 4.29 9.13
CA LEU A 242 -10.68 4.55 8.84
C LEU A 242 -10.54 5.80 7.96
N ALA A 243 -9.67 6.74 8.36
CA ALA A 243 -9.31 7.91 7.56
C ALA A 243 -7.89 7.77 6.98
N LEU A 244 -7.78 7.85 5.65
CA LEU A 244 -6.54 7.94 4.90
C LEU A 244 -6.53 9.24 4.08
N PRO A 245 -6.19 10.39 4.70
CA PRO A 245 -6.28 11.71 4.07
C PRO A 245 -5.09 12.03 3.18
N SER A 246 -4.48 11.04 2.55
CA SER A 246 -3.31 11.20 1.70
C SER A 246 -3.57 12.25 0.61
N HIS A 247 -2.67 13.22 0.50
CA HIS A 247 -2.83 14.37 -0.39
C HIS A 247 -1.86 14.36 -1.58
N LEU A 248 -0.92 13.43 -1.61
CA LEU A 248 0.03 13.30 -2.72
C LEU A 248 -0.02 11.90 -3.35
N ARG A 249 0.23 11.84 -4.65
CA ARG A 249 0.29 10.60 -5.45
C ARG A 249 1.33 9.57 -4.97
N SER A 250 2.19 9.93 -4.00
CA SER A 250 3.06 8.98 -3.30
C SER A 250 2.26 7.91 -2.53
N GLU A 251 0.96 8.16 -2.22
CA GLU A 251 0.02 7.13 -1.82
C GLU A 251 -0.56 6.48 -3.09
N ALA A 252 0.12 5.50 -3.62
CA ALA A 252 -0.23 4.93 -4.91
C ALA A 252 -1.47 4.02 -4.86
N TYR A 253 -1.73 3.39 -3.71
CA TYR A 253 -2.82 2.41 -3.60
C TYR A 253 -3.67 2.59 -2.35
N GLY A 254 -3.06 2.61 -1.15
CA GLY A 254 -3.77 2.70 0.11
C GLY A 254 -4.13 1.33 0.71
N MET A 255 -3.13 0.46 0.91
CA MET A 255 -3.33 -0.90 1.46
C MET A 255 -4.14 -0.92 2.77
N VAL A 256 -4.00 0.12 3.60
CA VAL A 256 -4.75 0.25 4.86
C VAL A 256 -6.27 0.36 4.65
N LEU A 257 -6.72 0.82 3.47
CA LEU A 257 -8.15 0.82 3.12
C LEU A 257 -8.68 -0.62 2.95
N LEU A 258 -7.85 -1.55 2.43
CA LEU A 258 -8.21 -2.97 2.36
C LEU A 258 -8.29 -3.57 3.78
N GLU A 259 -7.37 -3.19 4.67
CA GLU A 259 -7.41 -3.64 6.07
C GLU A 259 -8.71 -3.16 6.76
N ALA A 260 -9.13 -1.92 6.53
CA ALA A 260 -10.41 -1.42 7.03
C ALA A 260 -11.62 -2.18 6.42
N ALA A 261 -11.57 -2.42 5.11
CA ALA A 261 -12.63 -3.17 4.42
C ALA A 261 -12.76 -4.61 4.95
N MET A 262 -11.64 -5.29 5.24
CA MET A 262 -11.64 -6.61 5.89
C MET A 262 -12.36 -6.60 7.24
N HIS A 263 -12.26 -5.49 7.98
CA HIS A 263 -12.97 -5.30 9.26
C HIS A 263 -14.37 -4.69 9.11
N SER A 264 -14.91 -4.64 7.89
CA SER A 264 -16.23 -4.05 7.61
C SER A 264 -16.33 -2.60 8.09
N LYS A 265 -15.26 -1.80 7.93
CA LYS A 265 -15.24 -0.40 8.33
C LYS A 265 -15.35 0.51 7.11
N PRO A 266 -16.22 1.55 7.20
CA PRO A 266 -16.27 2.59 6.18
C PRO A 266 -14.96 3.36 6.14
N GLN A 267 -14.69 3.94 4.97
CA GLN A 267 -13.42 4.58 4.69
C GLN A 267 -13.62 6.06 4.36
N ILE A 268 -12.65 6.87 4.76
CA ILE A 268 -12.57 8.27 4.33
C ILE A 268 -11.21 8.43 3.66
N SER A 269 -11.19 8.80 2.38
CA SER A 269 -9.97 8.97 1.60
C SER A 269 -10.05 10.21 0.73
N CYS A 270 -8.90 10.67 0.19
CA CYS A 270 -8.88 11.78 -0.74
C CYS A 270 -8.81 11.30 -2.19
N ASP A 271 -9.38 12.10 -3.10
CA ASP A 271 -9.23 11.88 -4.54
C ASP A 271 -7.92 12.49 -5.02
N ILE A 272 -6.92 11.65 -5.15
CA ILE A 272 -5.58 12.01 -5.62
C ILE A 272 -5.22 11.33 -6.95
N GLY A 273 -6.21 10.75 -7.63
CA GLY A 273 -6.03 10.07 -8.91
C GLY A 273 -5.19 8.79 -8.82
N THR A 274 -5.28 8.05 -7.69
CA THR A 274 -4.54 6.80 -7.45
C THR A 274 -5.48 5.66 -7.06
N GLY A 275 -4.96 4.58 -6.49
CA GLY A 275 -5.77 3.45 -6.03
C GLY A 275 -6.73 3.77 -4.89
N THR A 276 -6.55 4.88 -4.17
CA THR A 276 -7.36 5.23 -3.00
C THR A 276 -8.84 5.37 -3.34
N SER A 277 -9.19 6.13 -4.39
CA SER A 277 -10.57 6.30 -4.87
C SER A 277 -11.10 5.11 -5.67
N PHE A 278 -10.23 4.16 -6.05
CA PHE A 278 -10.66 2.88 -6.62
C PHE A 278 -11.07 1.87 -5.54
N ILE A 279 -10.36 1.83 -4.42
CA ILE A 279 -10.71 0.96 -3.29
C ILE A 279 -11.94 1.51 -2.59
N ASN A 280 -11.89 2.77 -2.17
CA ASN A 280 -12.99 3.47 -1.51
C ASN A 280 -13.87 4.17 -2.54
N GLN A 281 -15.13 3.79 -2.62
CA GLN A 281 -16.12 4.40 -3.51
C GLN A 281 -16.99 5.40 -2.75
N HIS A 282 -17.03 6.64 -3.26
CA HIS A 282 -17.79 7.73 -2.64
C HIS A 282 -19.28 7.39 -2.50
N LEU A 283 -19.83 7.60 -1.29
CA LEU A 283 -21.22 7.31 -0.91
C LEU A 283 -21.60 5.82 -0.95
N ASP A 284 -20.69 4.94 -1.30
CA ASP A 284 -20.93 3.50 -1.31
C ASP A 284 -20.15 2.81 -0.18
N THR A 285 -18.82 2.80 -0.22
CA THR A 285 -17.98 2.17 0.80
C THR A 285 -17.46 3.17 1.85
N GLY A 286 -17.75 4.44 1.67
CA GLY A 286 -17.31 5.53 2.52
C GLY A 286 -17.37 6.88 1.80
N PHE A 287 -16.49 7.80 2.19
CA PHE A 287 -16.41 9.13 1.60
C PHE A 287 -15.07 9.35 0.92
N VAL A 288 -15.12 9.90 -0.30
CA VAL A 288 -13.93 10.42 -1.00
C VAL A 288 -14.08 11.94 -1.02
N VAL A 289 -13.09 12.64 -0.44
CA VAL A 289 -13.09 14.09 -0.27
C VAL A 289 -11.94 14.73 -1.06
N PRO A 290 -11.97 16.04 -1.33
CA PRO A 290 -10.83 16.74 -1.91
C PRO A 290 -9.60 16.63 -1.00
N PRO A 291 -8.38 16.51 -1.55
CA PRO A 291 -7.16 16.59 -0.77
C PRO A 291 -6.97 18.02 -0.20
N GLU A 292 -6.26 18.11 0.93
CA GLU A 292 -5.98 19.38 1.62
C GLU A 292 -7.22 20.20 2.05
N ASP A 293 -8.37 19.53 2.19
CA ASP A 293 -9.63 20.13 2.63
C ASP A 293 -10.05 19.58 4.01
N PRO A 294 -9.66 20.24 5.12
CA PRO A 294 -9.97 19.78 6.47
C PRO A 294 -11.48 19.88 6.79
N GLU A 295 -12.22 20.79 6.15
CA GLU A 295 -13.67 20.97 6.39
C GLU A 295 -14.45 19.80 5.80
N SER A 296 -14.20 19.43 4.55
CA SER A 296 -14.80 18.26 3.92
C SER A 296 -14.42 16.96 4.65
N LEU A 297 -13.19 16.86 5.15
CA LEU A 297 -12.73 15.71 5.92
C LEU A 297 -13.49 15.62 7.27
N ALA A 298 -13.65 16.74 7.99
CA ALA A 298 -14.41 16.82 9.23
C ALA A 298 -15.89 16.51 9.01
N ALA A 299 -16.50 17.02 7.94
CA ALA A 299 -17.90 16.74 7.60
C ALA A 299 -18.12 15.23 7.38
N ALA A 300 -17.22 14.56 6.63
CA ALA A 300 -17.30 13.12 6.41
C ALA A 300 -17.15 12.32 7.72
N MET A 301 -16.18 12.68 8.57
CA MET A 301 -16.01 12.06 9.88
C MET A 301 -17.23 12.22 10.77
N ASN A 302 -17.76 13.45 10.89
CA ASN A 302 -18.93 13.75 11.70
C ASN A 302 -20.19 13.02 11.23
N ARG A 303 -20.36 12.84 9.92
CA ARG A 303 -21.50 12.09 9.36
C ARG A 303 -21.46 10.64 9.79
N LEU A 304 -20.31 9.97 9.70
CA LEU A 304 -20.14 8.58 10.12
C LEU A 304 -20.23 8.40 11.65
N ILE A 305 -19.80 9.40 12.43
CA ILE A 305 -19.94 9.39 13.89
C ILE A 305 -21.39 9.57 14.31
N ALA A 306 -22.17 10.39 13.59
CA ALA A 306 -23.55 10.72 13.94
C ALA A 306 -24.54 9.64 13.49
N ASP A 307 -24.24 8.86 12.46
CA ASP A 307 -25.12 7.84 11.88
C ASP A 307 -24.40 6.47 11.82
N ASP A 308 -24.53 5.72 12.92
CA ASP A 308 -23.95 4.39 13.03
C ASP A 308 -24.56 3.38 12.03
N VAL A 309 -25.84 3.57 11.66
CA VAL A 309 -26.51 2.72 10.67
C VAL A 309 -25.90 2.92 9.27
N GLU A 310 -25.68 4.18 8.87
CA GLU A 310 -24.99 4.49 7.62
C GLU A 310 -23.55 3.98 7.65
N ALA A 311 -22.83 4.20 8.74
CA ALA A 311 -21.44 3.73 8.89
C ALA A 311 -21.34 2.21 8.76
N GLN A 312 -22.18 1.46 9.44
CA GLN A 312 -22.23 -0.01 9.33
C GLN A 312 -22.59 -0.47 7.91
N ALA A 313 -23.58 0.15 7.29
CA ALA A 313 -24.00 -0.19 5.92
C ALA A 313 -22.86 0.03 4.91
N MET A 314 -22.15 1.17 4.98
CA MET A 314 -20.97 1.44 4.15
C MET A 314 -19.84 0.44 4.43
N GLY A 315 -19.60 0.12 5.70
CA GLY A 315 -18.59 -0.87 6.10
C GLY A 315 -18.89 -2.27 5.53
N HIS A 316 -20.14 -2.71 5.56
CA HIS A 316 -20.53 -3.98 4.94
C HIS A 316 -20.31 -3.97 3.43
N ARG A 317 -20.64 -2.90 2.73
CA ARG A 317 -20.35 -2.79 1.29
C ARG A 317 -18.85 -2.75 1.00
N ALA A 318 -18.04 -2.10 1.86
CA ALA A 318 -16.58 -2.14 1.77
C ALA A 318 -16.05 -3.58 1.89
N ARG A 319 -16.58 -4.38 2.83
CA ARG A 319 -16.24 -5.80 2.99
C ARG A 319 -16.62 -6.62 1.75
N GLN A 320 -17.82 -6.48 1.25
CA GLN A 320 -18.27 -7.17 0.03
C GLN A 320 -17.38 -6.83 -1.17
N ARG A 321 -17.01 -5.56 -1.32
CA ARG A 321 -16.11 -5.10 -2.37
C ARG A 321 -14.70 -5.70 -2.23
N TYR A 322 -14.16 -5.79 -1.00
CA TYR A 322 -12.90 -6.47 -0.72
C TYR A 322 -12.97 -7.94 -1.17
N GLU A 323 -14.02 -8.66 -0.78
CA GLU A 323 -14.20 -10.07 -1.13
C GLU A 323 -14.31 -10.30 -2.64
N GLN A 324 -14.92 -9.38 -3.37
CA GLN A 324 -15.13 -9.46 -4.82
C GLN A 324 -13.90 -9.10 -5.65
N HIS A 325 -13.02 -8.21 -5.15
CA HIS A 325 -11.99 -7.60 -5.99
C HIS A 325 -10.58 -7.65 -5.41
N PHE A 326 -10.40 -7.77 -4.08
CA PHE A 326 -9.13 -7.45 -3.42
C PHE A 326 -8.57 -8.59 -2.56
N THR A 327 -9.08 -9.81 -2.71
CA THR A 327 -8.47 -10.94 -2.00
C THR A 327 -7.17 -11.38 -2.66
N GLY A 328 -6.22 -11.89 -1.87
CA GLY A 328 -4.97 -12.45 -2.39
C GLY A 328 -5.22 -13.56 -3.44
N ALA A 329 -6.29 -14.34 -3.28
CA ALA A 329 -6.67 -15.38 -4.24
C ALA A 329 -7.10 -14.83 -5.60
N ILE A 330 -7.82 -13.69 -5.64
CA ILE A 330 -8.21 -13.02 -6.89
C ILE A 330 -6.96 -12.48 -7.59
N MET A 331 -6.11 -11.77 -6.88
CA MET A 331 -4.85 -11.25 -7.39
C MET A 331 -3.98 -12.38 -7.95
N ALA A 332 -3.82 -13.47 -7.21
CA ALA A 332 -3.00 -14.61 -7.62
C ALA A 332 -3.53 -15.26 -8.91
N ARG A 333 -4.85 -15.46 -9.04
CA ARG A 333 -5.46 -15.97 -10.29
C ARG A 333 -5.23 -15.03 -11.47
N SER A 334 -5.35 -13.74 -11.27
CA SER A 334 -5.13 -12.74 -12.32
C SER A 334 -3.68 -12.75 -12.81
N TYR A 335 -2.71 -12.84 -11.91
CA TYR A 335 -1.30 -12.96 -12.28
C TYR A 335 -0.99 -14.32 -12.94
N ALA A 336 -1.58 -15.42 -12.47
CA ALA A 336 -1.41 -16.74 -13.11
C ALA A 336 -1.89 -16.72 -14.57
N ALA A 337 -3.05 -16.15 -14.84
CA ALA A 337 -3.55 -15.98 -16.20
C ALA A 337 -2.64 -15.07 -17.04
N LEU A 338 -2.10 -13.99 -16.46
CA LEU A 338 -1.17 -13.11 -17.12
C LEU A 338 0.14 -13.84 -17.48
N TYR A 339 0.72 -14.62 -16.56
CA TYR A 339 1.94 -15.38 -16.84
C TYR A 339 1.73 -16.38 -17.98
N GLN A 340 0.60 -17.10 -17.97
CA GLN A 340 0.26 -18.02 -19.08
C GLN A 340 0.15 -17.28 -20.42
N SER A 341 -0.38 -16.07 -20.45
CA SER A 341 -0.55 -15.28 -21.69
C SER A 341 0.76 -14.77 -22.29
N VAL A 342 1.81 -14.60 -21.49
CA VAL A 342 3.13 -14.12 -21.96
C VAL A 342 4.14 -15.26 -22.18
N THR A 343 3.84 -16.47 -21.72
CA THR A 343 4.70 -17.65 -21.92
C THR A 343 4.41 -18.26 -23.30
N PRO A 344 5.39 -18.42 -24.19
CA PRO A 344 5.19 -19.14 -25.45
C PRO A 344 4.74 -20.58 -25.19
N HIS A 345 3.77 -21.05 -25.96
CA HIS A 345 3.31 -22.45 -25.95
C HIS A 345 4.32 -23.35 -26.65
#